data_8dd6d14265f70f966e70b30696fe1b4b
#
_entry.id   8dd6d14265f70f966e70b30696fe1b4b
#
_cell.length_a   1.000
_cell.length_b   1.000
_cell.length_c   1.000
_cell.angle_alpha   90.00
_cell.angle_beta   90.00
_cell.angle_gamma   90.00
#
_symmetry.space_group_name_H-M   'P 1'
#
loop_
_entity.id
_entity.type
_entity.pdbx_description
1 polymer ?
#
loop_
_entity_poly.entity_id
_entity_poly.type
_entity_poly.pdbx_seq_one_letter_code
_entity_poly.pdbx_strand_id
1 'polypeptide(L)'
;MPQPRQTQRARRGAPRGPSSRSKRAAILDVATELFGREGYEHSKWADVAAAVGIGSTALYHYFESKLHCLYEIMAEALEADREKFERISGEHADDFVEALRAVLEGAFDLTEHEVLRNRLLVSEQVLVGVHRTSQREEDARQLARQRTRDLEFAWATFLTRGMEQGAIPEADPRLLARAILGLYNSVFHWYRPRGGLELGEVADFYVERCLAVAGLPMDGAAAQARPKRAARSRTPARARSGQTATGSR
;
A
#
# COMPACT_ATOMS: atom_id res chain seq x y z
N MET A 1 -37.35 63.98 -17.48
CA MET A 1 -37.35 63.09 -16.33
C MET A 1 -36.70 61.77 -16.76
N PRO A 2 -35.47 61.44 -16.40
CA PRO A 2 -34.84 60.17 -16.72
C PRO A 2 -35.20 59.11 -15.64
N GLN A 3 -35.54 57.93 -16.11
CA GLN A 3 -35.87 56.76 -15.26
C GLN A 3 -34.59 56.13 -14.65
N PRO A 4 -34.62 55.58 -13.43
CA PRO A 4 -33.46 54.97 -12.79
C PRO A 4 -33.20 53.58 -13.36
N ARG A 5 -31.93 53.32 -13.71
CA ARG A 5 -31.39 52.02 -14.11
C ARG A 5 -31.42 51.04 -12.92
N GLN A 6 -32.12 49.94 -13.06
CA GLN A 6 -32.08 48.82 -12.16
C GLN A 6 -30.72 48.13 -12.29
N THR A 7 -29.92 48.20 -11.24
CA THR A 7 -28.70 47.40 -11.06
C THR A 7 -29.04 45.96 -10.83
N GLN A 8 -28.79 45.09 -11.80
CA GLN A 8 -28.83 43.64 -11.65
C GLN A 8 -27.76 43.21 -10.65
N ARG A 9 -28.21 42.82 -9.46
CA ARG A 9 -27.40 42.22 -8.43
C ARG A 9 -26.97 40.83 -8.90
N ALA A 10 -25.68 40.66 -9.26
CA ALA A 10 -25.09 39.37 -9.61
C ALA A 10 -25.31 38.38 -8.43
N ARG A 11 -26.08 37.31 -8.67
CA ARG A 11 -26.21 36.20 -7.77
C ARG A 11 -24.85 35.49 -7.66
N ARG A 12 -24.14 35.72 -6.58
CA ARG A 12 -22.96 34.93 -6.20
C ARG A 12 -23.44 33.49 -6.05
N GLY A 13 -22.99 32.61 -6.97
CA GLY A 13 -23.26 31.18 -6.88
C GLY A 13 -22.72 30.65 -5.57
N ALA A 14 -23.55 29.90 -4.84
CA ALA A 14 -23.14 29.15 -3.67
C ALA A 14 -21.97 28.21 -4.06
N PRO A 15 -21.00 27.96 -3.17
CA PRO A 15 -19.92 27.01 -3.47
C PRO A 15 -20.55 25.66 -3.81
N ARG A 16 -20.26 25.17 -5.01
CA ARG A 16 -20.66 23.81 -5.42
C ARG A 16 -19.98 22.85 -4.46
N GLY A 17 -20.77 22.05 -3.74
CA GLY A 17 -20.24 20.97 -2.91
C GLY A 17 -19.32 20.03 -3.71
N PRO A 18 -18.48 19.25 -3.05
CA PRO A 18 -17.51 18.38 -3.70
C PRO A 18 -18.18 17.51 -4.77
N SER A 19 -17.52 17.40 -5.93
CA SER A 19 -18.04 16.62 -7.06
C SER A 19 -18.18 15.14 -6.67
N SER A 20 -19.02 14.38 -7.36
CA SER A 20 -19.20 12.93 -7.13
C SER A 20 -17.84 12.18 -7.21
N ARG A 21 -16.95 12.58 -8.15
CA ARG A 21 -15.59 12.03 -8.28
C ARG A 21 -14.75 12.31 -7.03
N SER A 22 -14.79 13.52 -6.48
CA SER A 22 -14.07 13.90 -5.25
C SER A 22 -14.57 13.12 -4.04
N LYS A 23 -15.89 12.85 -3.94
CA LYS A 23 -16.44 12.02 -2.86
C LYS A 23 -16.06 10.55 -2.98
N ARG A 24 -16.05 10.00 -4.21
CA ARG A 24 -15.60 8.62 -4.45
C ARG A 24 -14.14 8.43 -4.01
N ALA A 25 -13.25 9.33 -4.39
CA ALA A 25 -11.85 9.30 -3.95
C ALA A 25 -11.74 9.37 -2.43
N ALA A 26 -12.46 10.29 -1.77
CA ALA A 26 -12.45 10.40 -0.31
C ALA A 26 -12.96 9.12 0.39
N ILE A 27 -13.92 8.39 -0.20
CA ILE A 27 -14.38 7.10 0.32
C ILE A 27 -13.26 6.05 0.20
N LEU A 28 -12.55 5.98 -0.93
CA LEU A 28 -11.45 5.04 -1.14
C LEU A 28 -10.31 5.31 -0.16
N ASP A 29 -9.92 6.57 0.04
CA ASP A 29 -8.87 6.97 0.97
C ASP A 29 -9.20 6.56 2.42
N VAL A 30 -10.40 6.92 2.88
CA VAL A 30 -10.88 6.58 4.24
C VAL A 30 -11.02 5.07 4.41
N ALA A 31 -11.56 4.37 3.40
CA ALA A 31 -11.69 2.92 3.44
C ALA A 31 -10.31 2.23 3.51
N THR A 32 -9.34 2.71 2.73
CA THR A 32 -7.95 2.20 2.76
C THR A 32 -7.36 2.35 4.17
N GLU A 33 -7.56 3.50 4.80
CA GLU A 33 -7.03 3.75 6.14
C GLU A 33 -7.68 2.87 7.20
N LEU A 34 -9.00 2.78 7.22
CA LEU A 34 -9.74 1.94 8.17
C LEU A 34 -9.44 0.45 7.97
N PHE A 35 -9.51 -0.04 6.73
CA PHE A 35 -9.23 -1.44 6.42
C PHE A 35 -7.77 -1.82 6.71
N GLY A 36 -6.83 -0.93 6.41
CA GLY A 36 -5.40 -1.17 6.65
C GLY A 36 -5.01 -1.14 8.13
N ARG A 37 -5.70 -0.34 8.97
CA ARG A 37 -5.44 -0.24 10.42
C ARG A 37 -6.15 -1.30 11.23
N GLU A 38 -7.44 -1.49 10.99
CA GLU A 38 -8.31 -2.36 11.78
C GLU A 38 -8.41 -3.79 11.22
N GLY A 39 -8.06 -3.96 9.94
CA GLY A 39 -8.29 -5.16 9.14
C GLY A 39 -9.63 -5.10 8.41
N TYR A 40 -9.64 -5.65 7.20
CA TYR A 40 -10.84 -5.64 6.36
C TYR A 40 -12.06 -6.26 7.04
N GLU A 41 -11.92 -7.46 7.61
CA GLU A 41 -13.05 -8.17 8.23
C GLU A 41 -13.64 -7.40 9.42
N HIS A 42 -12.81 -6.77 10.24
CA HIS A 42 -13.22 -6.10 11.47
C HIS A 42 -13.82 -4.72 11.25
N SER A 43 -13.49 -4.07 10.14
CA SER A 43 -14.01 -2.72 9.82
C SER A 43 -15.48 -2.80 9.41
N LYS A 44 -16.27 -1.82 9.84
CA LYS A 44 -17.68 -1.72 9.44
C LYS A 44 -17.85 -0.73 8.29
N TRP A 45 -18.68 -1.09 7.31
CA TRP A 45 -18.96 -0.22 6.17
C TRP A 45 -19.61 1.12 6.60
N ALA A 46 -20.37 1.09 7.69
CA ALA A 46 -20.97 2.29 8.28
C ALA A 46 -19.92 3.26 8.86
N ASP A 47 -18.78 2.76 9.36
CA ASP A 47 -17.72 3.61 9.92
C ASP A 47 -17.01 4.40 8.82
N VAL A 48 -16.87 3.83 7.61
CA VAL A 48 -16.41 4.55 6.42
C VAL A 48 -17.36 5.70 6.08
N ALA A 49 -18.67 5.46 6.10
CA ALA A 49 -19.68 6.50 5.85
C ALA A 49 -19.58 7.66 6.87
N ALA A 50 -19.46 7.31 8.14
CA ALA A 50 -19.33 8.27 9.23
C ALA A 50 -18.06 9.11 9.10
N ALA A 51 -16.93 8.49 8.79
CA ALA A 51 -15.65 9.17 8.63
C ALA A 51 -15.61 10.10 7.41
N VAL A 52 -16.30 9.76 6.31
CA VAL A 52 -16.45 10.62 5.12
C VAL A 52 -17.51 11.71 5.33
N GLY A 53 -18.33 11.62 6.39
CA GLY A 53 -19.41 12.57 6.67
C GLY A 53 -20.62 12.41 5.74
N ILE A 54 -20.96 11.18 5.35
CA ILE A 54 -22.13 10.85 4.52
C ILE A 54 -23.02 9.81 5.21
N GLY A 55 -24.29 9.76 4.83
CA GLY A 55 -25.19 8.69 5.33
C GLY A 55 -24.80 7.32 4.75
N SER A 56 -24.98 6.24 5.52
CA SER A 56 -24.66 4.88 5.09
C SER A 56 -25.34 4.50 3.77
N THR A 57 -26.58 4.95 3.53
CA THR A 57 -27.29 4.73 2.26
C THR A 57 -26.57 5.40 1.09
N ALA A 58 -25.94 6.56 1.31
CA ALA A 58 -25.22 7.28 0.26
C ALA A 58 -23.97 6.54 -0.21
N LEU A 59 -23.33 5.71 0.62
CA LEU A 59 -22.21 4.86 0.21
C LEU A 59 -22.60 3.92 -0.94
N TYR A 60 -23.79 3.33 -0.89
CA TYR A 60 -24.26 2.38 -1.88
C TYR A 60 -24.51 2.99 -3.27
N HIS A 61 -24.54 4.33 -3.37
CA HIS A 61 -24.51 5.02 -4.67
C HIS A 61 -23.12 4.99 -5.33
N TYR A 62 -22.05 4.90 -4.53
CA TYR A 62 -20.68 4.85 -5.02
C TYR A 62 -20.16 3.43 -5.17
N PHE A 63 -20.38 2.60 -4.16
CA PHE A 63 -19.90 1.20 -4.11
C PHE A 63 -21.05 0.30 -3.68
N GLU A 64 -21.31 -0.74 -4.45
CA GLU A 64 -22.38 -1.71 -4.17
C GLU A 64 -22.23 -2.42 -2.82
N SER A 65 -20.96 -2.62 -2.40
CA SER A 65 -20.61 -3.23 -1.13
C SER A 65 -19.24 -2.77 -0.64
N LYS A 66 -18.91 -3.12 0.59
CA LYS A 66 -17.56 -2.99 1.15
C LYS A 66 -16.53 -3.75 0.31
N LEU A 67 -16.90 -4.91 -0.23
CA LEU A 67 -16.03 -5.73 -1.06
C LEU A 67 -15.79 -5.11 -2.45
N HIS A 68 -16.81 -4.51 -3.06
CA HIS A 68 -16.66 -3.74 -4.29
C HIS A 68 -15.64 -2.61 -4.10
N CYS A 69 -15.76 -1.86 -2.99
CA CYS A 69 -14.79 -0.81 -2.65
C CYS A 69 -13.36 -1.36 -2.49
N LEU A 70 -13.20 -2.51 -1.84
CA LEU A 70 -11.90 -3.17 -1.70
C LEU A 70 -11.26 -3.49 -3.06
N TYR A 71 -12.01 -4.08 -3.98
CA TYR A 71 -11.48 -4.39 -5.32
C TYR A 71 -11.06 -3.15 -6.10
N GLU A 72 -11.79 -2.05 -5.95
CA GLU A 72 -11.42 -0.77 -6.56
C GLU A 72 -10.13 -0.20 -5.95
N ILE A 73 -9.98 -0.26 -4.61
CA ILE A 73 -8.72 0.10 -3.94
C ILE A 73 -7.56 -0.73 -4.49
N MET A 74 -7.75 -2.04 -4.62
CA MET A 74 -6.71 -2.94 -5.14
C MET A 74 -6.34 -2.60 -6.58
N ALA A 75 -7.34 -2.35 -7.44
CA ALA A 75 -7.09 -2.03 -8.84
C ALA A 75 -6.37 -0.68 -9.02
N GLU A 76 -6.78 0.37 -8.28
CA GLU A 76 -6.14 1.69 -8.32
C GLU A 76 -4.70 1.63 -7.77
N ALA A 77 -4.48 0.87 -6.70
CA ALA A 77 -3.15 0.68 -6.12
C ALA A 77 -2.17 -0.02 -7.08
N LEU A 78 -2.59 -1.14 -7.67
CA LEU A 78 -1.76 -1.90 -8.60
C LEU A 78 -1.45 -1.12 -9.87
N GLU A 79 -2.37 -0.28 -10.34
CA GLU A 79 -2.10 0.61 -11.47
C GLU A 79 -1.07 1.68 -11.12
N ALA A 80 -1.21 2.33 -9.95
CA ALA A 80 -0.25 3.32 -9.49
C ALA A 80 1.15 2.72 -9.30
N ASP A 81 1.22 1.49 -8.77
CA ASP A 81 2.48 0.77 -8.60
C ASP A 81 3.11 0.42 -9.96
N ARG A 82 2.31 0.03 -10.97
CA ARG A 82 2.78 -0.22 -12.34
C ARG A 82 3.29 1.07 -13.00
N GLU A 83 2.53 2.16 -12.90
CA GLU A 83 2.94 3.46 -13.46
C GLU A 83 4.25 3.96 -12.81
N LYS A 84 4.39 3.83 -11.48
CA LYS A 84 5.61 4.16 -10.75
C LYS A 84 6.81 3.33 -11.23
N PHE A 85 6.60 2.02 -11.37
CA PHE A 85 7.59 1.09 -11.89
C PHE A 85 8.06 1.48 -13.30
N GLU A 86 7.11 1.69 -14.23
CA GLU A 86 7.43 2.03 -15.64
C GLU A 86 8.16 3.37 -15.75
N ARG A 87 7.78 4.35 -14.95
CA ARG A 87 8.44 5.65 -14.90
C ARG A 87 9.89 5.50 -14.44
N ILE A 88 10.13 4.87 -13.28
CA ILE A 88 11.47 4.75 -12.72
C ILE A 88 12.37 3.89 -13.62
N SER A 89 11.87 2.77 -14.11
CA SER A 89 12.65 1.91 -15.00
C SER A 89 12.97 2.57 -16.35
N GLY A 90 12.13 3.51 -16.80
CA GLY A 90 12.35 4.32 -17.99
C GLY A 90 13.37 5.43 -17.79
N GLU A 91 13.44 6.03 -16.61
CA GLU A 91 14.43 7.06 -16.24
C GLU A 91 15.88 6.53 -16.27
N HIS A 92 16.07 5.22 -16.05
CA HIS A 92 17.37 4.52 -16.04
C HIS A 92 17.49 3.49 -17.19
N ALA A 93 16.91 3.78 -18.36
CA ALA A 93 16.80 2.82 -19.45
C ALA A 93 18.14 2.28 -19.98
N ASP A 94 19.24 3.03 -19.83
CA ASP A 94 20.57 2.71 -20.36
C ASP A 94 21.39 1.80 -19.43
N ASP A 95 21.02 1.70 -18.13
CA ASP A 95 21.70 0.87 -17.14
C ASP A 95 20.68 0.00 -16.40
N PHE A 96 20.62 -1.28 -16.74
CA PHE A 96 19.67 -2.21 -16.15
C PHE A 96 19.88 -2.40 -14.63
N VAL A 97 21.13 -2.45 -14.16
CA VAL A 97 21.42 -2.68 -12.74
C VAL A 97 20.98 -1.50 -11.90
N GLU A 98 21.27 -0.28 -12.39
CA GLU A 98 20.82 0.95 -11.75
C GLU A 98 19.29 1.07 -11.82
N ALA A 99 18.67 0.75 -12.97
CA ALA A 99 17.22 0.72 -13.12
C ALA A 99 16.56 -0.24 -12.12
N LEU A 100 17.10 -1.44 -11.94
CA LEU A 100 16.57 -2.43 -11.02
C LEU A 100 16.68 -1.94 -9.56
N ARG A 101 17.84 -1.36 -9.19
CA ARG A 101 18.03 -0.78 -7.86
C ARG A 101 17.05 0.36 -7.61
N ALA A 102 16.96 1.32 -8.53
CA ALA A 102 16.07 2.48 -8.41
C ALA A 102 14.58 2.08 -8.31
N VAL A 103 14.15 1.07 -9.07
CA VAL A 103 12.79 0.52 -9.00
C VAL A 103 12.53 -0.10 -7.62
N LEU A 104 13.47 -0.88 -7.09
CA LEU A 104 13.34 -1.53 -5.78
C LEU A 104 13.33 -0.50 -4.65
N GLU A 105 14.23 0.48 -4.66
CA GLU A 105 14.26 1.58 -3.68
C GLU A 105 12.98 2.40 -3.77
N GLY A 106 12.56 2.77 -4.98
CA GLY A 106 11.33 3.47 -5.22
C GLY A 106 10.09 2.72 -4.72
N ALA A 107 10.07 1.39 -4.81
CA ALA A 107 8.96 0.58 -4.29
C ALA A 107 8.81 0.70 -2.77
N PHE A 108 9.88 1.00 -2.03
CA PHE A 108 9.86 1.23 -0.58
C PHE A 108 9.71 2.70 -0.18
N ASP A 109 9.80 3.64 -1.12
CA ASP A 109 9.51 5.06 -0.87
C ASP A 109 7.99 5.25 -0.76
N LEU A 110 7.46 5.03 0.44
CA LEU A 110 6.04 4.94 0.73
C LEU A 110 5.65 5.83 1.90
N THR A 111 4.54 6.53 1.75
CA THR A 111 3.82 7.18 2.85
C THR A 111 3.19 6.16 3.80
N GLU A 112 2.82 6.59 5.02
CA GLU A 112 2.08 5.72 5.97
C GLU A 112 0.78 5.16 5.35
N HIS A 113 0.06 5.98 4.58
CA HIS A 113 -1.14 5.56 3.87
C HIS A 113 -0.86 4.46 2.83
N GLU A 114 0.21 4.58 2.06
CA GLU A 114 0.60 3.57 1.06
C GLU A 114 1.06 2.27 1.73
N VAL A 115 1.72 2.34 2.88
CA VAL A 115 2.02 1.13 3.68
C VAL A 115 0.74 0.42 4.11
N LEU A 116 -0.28 1.16 4.59
CA LEU A 116 -1.58 0.57 4.95
C LEU A 116 -2.29 -0.04 3.75
N ARG A 117 -2.22 0.64 2.59
CA ARG A 117 -2.74 0.15 1.31
C ARG A 117 -2.06 -1.16 0.90
N ASN A 118 -0.74 -1.22 0.93
CA ASN A 118 0.01 -2.44 0.55
C ASN A 118 -0.25 -3.60 1.53
N ARG A 119 -0.40 -3.31 2.82
CA ARG A 119 -0.85 -4.32 3.80
C ARG A 119 -2.21 -4.89 3.44
N LEU A 120 -3.15 -4.02 3.06
CA LEU A 120 -4.49 -4.43 2.65
C LEU A 120 -4.44 -5.32 1.38
N LEU A 121 -3.65 -4.93 0.37
CA LEU A 121 -3.48 -5.71 -0.84
C LEU A 121 -2.97 -7.12 -0.54
N VAL A 122 -1.97 -7.22 0.31
CA VAL A 122 -1.32 -8.51 0.64
C VAL A 122 -2.22 -9.38 1.52
N SER A 123 -2.93 -8.80 2.50
CA SER A 123 -3.82 -9.57 3.38
C SER A 123 -5.06 -10.12 2.67
N GLU A 124 -5.59 -9.35 1.71
CA GLU A 124 -6.88 -9.65 1.08
C GLU A 124 -6.75 -10.24 -0.35
N GLN A 125 -5.52 -10.51 -0.82
CA GLN A 125 -5.28 -11.04 -2.17
C GLN A 125 -6.07 -12.31 -2.49
N VAL A 126 -6.38 -13.14 -1.49
CA VAL A 126 -7.16 -14.37 -1.66
C VAL A 126 -8.58 -14.07 -2.18
N LEU A 127 -9.17 -12.94 -1.80
CA LEU A 127 -10.52 -12.56 -2.21
C LEU A 127 -10.64 -12.33 -3.71
N VAL A 128 -9.55 -11.96 -4.38
CA VAL A 128 -9.50 -11.79 -5.85
C VAL A 128 -9.64 -13.11 -6.60
N GLY A 129 -9.36 -14.25 -5.94
CA GLY A 129 -9.51 -15.59 -6.50
C GLY A 129 -10.95 -16.11 -6.54
N VAL A 130 -11.88 -15.51 -5.80
CA VAL A 130 -13.24 -16.03 -5.61
C VAL A 130 -14.24 -15.27 -6.48
N HIS A 131 -14.94 -15.96 -7.40
CA HIS A 131 -15.98 -15.38 -8.25
C HIS A 131 -17.12 -14.75 -7.44
N ARG A 132 -17.71 -13.69 -7.98
CA ARG A 132 -18.83 -12.94 -7.38
C ARG A 132 -20.10 -13.10 -8.19
N THR A 133 -21.22 -13.05 -7.51
CA THR A 133 -22.56 -13.17 -8.13
C THR A 133 -23.06 -11.82 -8.66
N SER A 134 -22.67 -10.71 -8.02
CA SER A 134 -22.96 -9.38 -8.52
C SER A 134 -22.03 -9.03 -9.68
N GLN A 135 -22.58 -8.50 -10.76
CA GLN A 135 -21.82 -8.09 -11.95
C GLN A 135 -20.84 -6.98 -11.64
N ARG A 136 -21.23 -5.98 -10.83
CA ARG A 136 -20.33 -4.85 -10.48
C ARG A 136 -19.16 -5.28 -9.60
N GLU A 137 -19.39 -6.18 -8.64
CA GLU A 137 -18.32 -6.76 -7.84
C GLU A 137 -17.39 -7.62 -8.70
N GLU A 138 -17.96 -8.40 -9.61
CA GLU A 138 -17.18 -9.26 -10.51
C GLU A 138 -16.33 -8.43 -11.47
N ASP A 139 -16.87 -7.36 -12.05
CA ASP A 139 -16.12 -6.46 -12.93
C ASP A 139 -14.94 -5.80 -12.19
N ALA A 140 -15.18 -5.29 -10.97
CA ALA A 140 -14.13 -4.72 -10.13
C ALA A 140 -13.07 -5.76 -9.72
N ARG A 141 -13.50 -6.98 -9.38
CA ARG A 141 -12.60 -8.10 -9.10
C ARG A 141 -11.74 -8.47 -10.31
N GLN A 142 -12.35 -8.55 -11.49
CA GLN A 142 -11.62 -8.86 -12.72
C GLN A 142 -10.61 -7.77 -13.08
N LEU A 143 -10.95 -6.50 -12.86
CA LEU A 143 -10.04 -5.37 -13.03
C LEU A 143 -8.83 -5.49 -12.08
N ALA A 144 -9.05 -5.72 -10.79
CA ALA A 144 -7.95 -5.92 -9.83
C ALA A 144 -7.05 -7.09 -10.25
N ARG A 145 -7.65 -8.22 -10.69
CA ARG A 145 -6.90 -9.37 -11.19
C ARG A 145 -6.12 -9.06 -12.45
N GLN A 146 -6.67 -8.25 -13.34
CA GLN A 146 -5.98 -7.82 -14.57
C GLN A 146 -4.78 -6.95 -14.22
N ARG A 147 -4.94 -5.97 -13.31
CA ARG A 147 -3.84 -5.10 -12.86
C ARG A 147 -2.69 -5.86 -12.20
N THR A 148 -3.02 -6.92 -11.44
CA THR A 148 -1.98 -7.82 -10.90
C THR A 148 -1.15 -8.46 -12.02
N ARG A 149 -1.82 -8.97 -13.07
CA ARG A 149 -1.12 -9.59 -14.21
C ARG A 149 -0.31 -8.57 -15.02
N ASP A 150 -0.84 -7.36 -15.18
CA ASP A 150 -0.16 -6.29 -15.92
C ASP A 150 1.15 -5.90 -15.20
N LEU A 151 1.13 -5.78 -13.87
CA LEU A 151 2.32 -5.52 -13.06
C LEU A 151 3.32 -6.69 -13.14
N GLU A 152 2.87 -7.95 -12.95
CA GLU A 152 3.73 -9.13 -13.09
C GLU A 152 4.36 -9.20 -14.50
N PHE A 153 3.60 -8.86 -15.52
CA PHE A 153 4.07 -8.86 -16.92
C PHE A 153 5.11 -7.76 -17.17
N ALA A 154 4.90 -6.56 -16.64
CA ALA A 154 5.86 -5.46 -16.73
C ALA A 154 7.21 -5.84 -16.09
N TRP A 155 7.18 -6.44 -14.89
CA TRP A 155 8.36 -6.96 -14.23
C TRP A 155 9.06 -8.06 -15.03
N ALA A 156 8.32 -9.05 -15.54
CA ALA A 156 8.88 -10.14 -16.32
C ALA A 156 9.55 -9.62 -17.61
N THR A 157 8.93 -8.66 -18.30
CA THR A 157 9.48 -8.03 -19.50
C THR A 157 10.78 -7.25 -19.17
N PHE A 158 10.78 -6.50 -18.08
CA PHE A 158 11.96 -5.77 -17.63
C PHE A 158 13.13 -6.71 -17.30
N LEU A 159 12.88 -7.80 -16.58
CA LEU A 159 13.90 -8.80 -16.23
C LEU A 159 14.40 -9.54 -17.47
N THR A 160 13.54 -9.84 -18.44
CA THR A 160 13.96 -10.42 -19.74
C THR A 160 15.01 -9.53 -20.43
N ARG A 161 14.77 -8.21 -20.45
CA ARG A 161 15.75 -7.26 -21.03
C ARG A 161 17.09 -7.31 -20.29
N GLY A 162 17.09 -7.43 -18.97
CA GLY A 162 18.32 -7.55 -18.18
C GLY A 162 19.11 -8.82 -18.48
N MET A 163 18.41 -9.94 -18.73
CA MET A 163 19.00 -11.21 -19.18
C MET A 163 19.59 -11.09 -20.59
N GLU A 164 18.86 -10.50 -21.54
CA GLU A 164 19.29 -10.26 -22.91
C GLU A 164 20.53 -9.35 -22.99
N GLN A 165 20.65 -8.40 -22.07
CA GLN A 165 21.84 -7.53 -21.93
C GLN A 165 23.01 -8.22 -21.21
N GLY A 166 22.81 -9.42 -20.67
CA GLY A 166 23.81 -10.11 -19.85
C GLY A 166 24.07 -9.45 -18.48
N ALA A 167 23.18 -8.55 -18.05
CA ALA A 167 23.28 -7.85 -16.76
C ALA A 167 22.92 -8.75 -15.58
N ILE A 168 22.04 -9.74 -15.79
CA ILE A 168 21.67 -10.78 -14.83
C ILE A 168 21.69 -12.15 -15.50
N PRO A 169 21.87 -13.25 -14.72
CA PRO A 169 21.84 -14.62 -15.25
C PRO A 169 20.49 -14.98 -15.88
N GLU A 170 20.55 -15.88 -16.86
CA GLU A 170 19.39 -16.51 -17.48
C GLU A 170 18.52 -17.24 -16.44
N ALA A 171 17.20 -16.98 -16.45
CA ALA A 171 16.20 -17.60 -15.57
C ALA A 171 14.82 -17.53 -16.23
N ASP A 172 13.81 -18.18 -15.63
CA ASP A 172 12.42 -17.92 -16.00
C ASP A 172 12.03 -16.50 -15.48
N PRO A 173 11.76 -15.54 -16.36
CA PRO A 173 11.51 -14.15 -15.94
C PRO A 173 10.23 -13.99 -15.12
N ARG A 174 9.24 -14.87 -15.30
CA ARG A 174 7.99 -14.84 -14.52
C ARG A 174 8.20 -15.36 -13.11
N LEU A 175 8.98 -16.42 -12.97
CA LEU A 175 9.32 -16.96 -11.65
C LEU A 175 10.23 -16.00 -10.89
N LEU A 176 11.18 -15.37 -11.58
CA LEU A 176 12.07 -14.37 -10.98
C LEU A 176 11.27 -13.13 -10.52
N ALA A 177 10.36 -12.61 -11.36
CA ALA A 177 9.46 -11.52 -10.98
C ALA A 177 8.64 -11.87 -9.73
N ARG A 178 8.06 -13.06 -9.68
CA ARG A 178 7.29 -13.51 -8.49
C ARG A 178 8.15 -13.68 -7.25
N ALA A 179 9.41 -14.11 -7.39
CA ALA A 179 10.33 -14.22 -6.26
C ALA A 179 10.65 -12.83 -5.68
N ILE A 180 10.97 -11.85 -6.53
CA ILE A 180 11.24 -10.46 -6.13
C ILE A 180 9.99 -9.82 -5.50
N LEU A 181 8.84 -9.89 -6.19
CA LEU A 181 7.57 -9.36 -5.67
C LEU A 181 7.13 -10.06 -4.38
N GLY A 182 7.40 -11.37 -4.26
CA GLY A 182 7.14 -12.14 -3.05
C GLY A 182 7.94 -11.64 -1.85
N LEU A 183 9.23 -11.35 -2.05
CA LEU A 183 10.08 -10.74 -1.01
C LEU A 183 9.55 -9.35 -0.62
N TYR A 184 9.29 -8.49 -1.58
CA TYR A 184 8.72 -7.16 -1.35
C TYR A 184 7.41 -7.24 -0.56
N ASN A 185 6.47 -8.04 -1.03
CA ASN A 185 5.15 -8.19 -0.40
C ASN A 185 5.24 -8.79 1.01
N SER A 186 6.25 -9.64 1.28
CA SER A 186 6.43 -10.24 2.61
C SER A 186 6.58 -9.23 3.73
N VAL A 187 7.11 -8.03 3.43
CA VAL A 187 7.27 -6.93 4.38
C VAL A 187 5.92 -6.50 4.95
N PHE A 188 4.89 -6.40 4.13
CA PHE A 188 3.59 -5.86 4.53
C PHE A 188 2.75 -6.81 5.40
N HIS A 189 3.15 -8.07 5.54
CA HIS A 189 2.53 -8.97 6.52
C HIS A 189 2.89 -8.60 7.96
N TRP A 190 4.13 -8.14 8.20
CA TRP A 190 4.65 -7.93 9.54
C TRP A 190 5.01 -6.47 9.87
N TYR A 191 5.43 -5.68 8.88
CA TYR A 191 5.81 -4.29 9.10
C TYR A 191 4.62 -3.45 9.61
N ARG A 192 4.90 -2.61 10.59
CA ARG A 192 3.92 -1.69 11.18
C ARG A 192 4.53 -0.32 11.25
N PRO A 193 3.92 0.73 10.64
CA PRO A 193 4.32 2.12 10.85
C PRO A 193 4.39 2.42 12.35
N ARG A 194 5.40 3.18 12.76
CA ARG A 194 5.66 3.49 14.17
C ARG A 194 5.97 2.27 15.05
N GLY A 195 6.41 1.18 14.45
CA GLY A 195 6.96 0.01 15.13
C GLY A 195 8.39 0.27 15.62
N GLY A 196 9.13 -0.79 15.86
CA GLY A 196 10.53 -0.68 16.34
C GLY A 196 11.57 -0.58 15.21
N LEU A 197 11.16 -0.56 13.94
CA LEU A 197 12.04 -0.43 12.76
C LEU A 197 11.51 0.66 11.85
N GLU A 198 12.40 1.48 11.32
CA GLU A 198 12.08 2.44 10.28
C GLU A 198 11.97 1.76 8.91
N LEU A 199 11.06 2.27 8.06
CA LEU A 199 10.85 1.67 6.73
C LEU A 199 12.13 1.69 5.88
N GLY A 200 12.95 2.74 6.00
CA GLY A 200 14.24 2.85 5.31
C GLY A 200 15.20 1.72 5.68
N GLU A 201 15.33 1.36 6.97
CA GLU A 201 16.17 0.24 7.41
C GLU A 201 15.69 -1.11 6.82
N VAL A 202 14.36 -1.26 6.72
CA VAL A 202 13.74 -2.44 6.09
C VAL A 202 14.01 -2.44 4.59
N ALA A 203 13.86 -1.28 3.94
CA ALA A 203 14.12 -1.10 2.50
C ALA A 203 15.55 -1.48 2.14
N ASP A 204 16.55 -0.92 2.82
CA ASP A 204 17.97 -1.22 2.59
C ASP A 204 18.25 -2.73 2.66
N PHE A 205 17.65 -3.39 3.67
CA PHE A 205 17.81 -4.84 3.81
C PHE A 205 17.16 -5.61 2.66
N TYR A 206 15.92 -5.28 2.28
CA TYR A 206 15.17 -6.03 1.27
C TYR A 206 15.61 -5.75 -0.16
N VAL A 207 16.00 -4.51 -0.48
CA VAL A 207 16.56 -4.14 -1.78
C VAL A 207 17.77 -5.01 -2.10
N GLU A 208 18.74 -5.11 -1.20
CA GLU A 208 19.93 -5.94 -1.40
C GLU A 208 19.60 -7.43 -1.61
N ARG A 209 18.56 -7.96 -0.93
CA ARG A 209 18.13 -9.35 -1.11
C ARG A 209 17.40 -9.56 -2.43
N CYS A 210 16.61 -8.59 -2.86
CA CYS A 210 15.97 -8.63 -4.18
C CYS A 210 17.02 -8.60 -5.31
N LEU A 211 18.06 -7.76 -5.18
CA LEU A 211 19.18 -7.72 -6.11
C LEU A 211 19.93 -9.07 -6.14
N ALA A 212 20.18 -9.67 -4.98
CA ALA A 212 20.80 -10.99 -4.89
C ALA A 212 19.95 -12.11 -5.53
N VAL A 213 18.62 -12.05 -5.37
CA VAL A 213 17.69 -12.98 -6.04
C VAL A 213 17.74 -12.80 -7.56
N ALA A 214 17.96 -11.58 -8.03
CA ALA A 214 18.19 -11.32 -9.46
C ALA A 214 19.59 -11.77 -9.95
N GLY A 215 20.45 -12.28 -9.06
CA GLY A 215 21.80 -12.76 -9.41
C GLY A 215 22.89 -11.71 -9.34
N LEU A 216 22.60 -10.54 -8.78
CA LEU A 216 23.59 -9.48 -8.58
C LEU A 216 24.34 -9.66 -7.25
N PRO A 217 25.63 -9.26 -7.16
CA PRO A 217 26.38 -9.35 -5.90
C PRO A 217 25.79 -8.42 -4.84
N MET A 218 25.75 -8.88 -3.59
CA MET A 218 25.40 -8.01 -2.47
C MET A 218 26.60 -7.15 -2.07
N ASP A 219 26.39 -5.85 -1.87
CA ASP A 219 27.42 -4.98 -1.32
C ASP A 219 27.76 -5.41 0.12
N GLY A 220 29.05 -5.71 0.36
CA GLY A 220 29.49 -6.28 1.64
C GLY A 220 29.21 -5.44 2.89
N ALA A 221 28.90 -4.16 2.74
CA ALA A 221 28.52 -3.24 3.83
C ALA A 221 27.06 -3.45 4.29
N ALA A 222 26.11 -3.68 3.36
CA ALA A 222 24.71 -3.92 3.67
C ALA A 222 24.47 -5.31 4.28
N ALA A 223 25.29 -6.31 3.93
CA ALA A 223 25.22 -7.66 4.49
C ALA A 223 25.50 -7.71 6.01
N GLN A 224 26.15 -6.69 6.58
CA GLN A 224 26.55 -6.60 7.99
C GLN A 224 25.66 -5.69 8.85
N ALA A 225 24.71 -4.95 8.27
CA ALA A 225 23.77 -4.12 9.01
C ALA A 225 22.77 -5.01 9.79
N ARG A 226 23.19 -5.46 10.97
CA ARG A 226 22.26 -6.03 11.96
C ARG A 226 21.39 -4.89 12.46
N PRO A 227 20.05 -4.97 12.40
CA PRO A 227 19.20 -3.96 12.99
C PRO A 227 19.57 -3.82 14.48
N LYS A 228 19.92 -2.61 14.90
CA LYS A 228 20.17 -2.30 16.32
C LYS A 228 18.86 -2.48 17.05
N ARG A 229 18.70 -3.63 17.69
CA ARG A 229 17.55 -3.93 18.55
C ARG A 229 17.49 -2.86 19.64
N ALA A 230 16.48 -1.98 19.58
CA ALA A 230 16.24 -0.98 20.60
C ALA A 230 16.21 -1.69 21.96
N ALA A 231 17.16 -1.33 22.84
CA ALA A 231 17.27 -1.89 24.19
C ALA A 231 15.98 -1.54 24.94
N ARG A 232 15.10 -2.50 25.11
CA ARG A 232 13.96 -2.35 26.02
C ARG A 232 14.53 -2.07 27.40
N SER A 233 14.39 -0.83 27.88
CA SER A 233 14.69 -0.46 29.26
C SER A 233 13.77 -1.29 30.16
N ARG A 234 14.37 -2.33 30.78
CA ARG A 234 13.71 -3.07 31.86
C ARG A 234 13.65 -2.15 33.06
N THR A 235 12.48 -1.57 33.30
CA THR A 235 12.19 -0.93 34.59
C THR A 235 12.28 -2.01 35.68
N PRO A 236 13.13 -1.87 36.70
CA PRO A 236 13.20 -2.88 37.76
C PRO A 236 11.90 -2.86 38.57
N ALA A 237 11.28 -4.02 38.70
CA ALA A 237 10.14 -4.23 39.56
C ALA A 237 10.52 -3.88 41.01
N ARG A 238 9.80 -2.92 41.57
CA ARG A 238 9.92 -2.46 42.98
C ARG A 238 9.58 -3.64 43.92
N ALA A 239 10.58 -4.14 44.66
CA ALA A 239 10.40 -5.13 45.68
C ALA A 239 9.43 -4.60 46.74
N ARG A 240 8.32 -5.28 46.97
CA ARG A 240 7.46 -5.05 48.14
C ARG A 240 8.09 -5.76 49.31
N SER A 241 8.65 -4.97 50.23
CA SER A 241 9.08 -5.42 51.56
C SER A 241 7.84 -5.85 52.35
N GLY A 242 7.78 -7.16 52.66
CA GLY A 242 6.82 -7.69 53.62
C GLY A 242 7.18 -7.23 55.03
N GLN A 243 6.27 -6.61 55.72
CA GLN A 243 6.29 -6.43 57.16
C GLN A 243 5.52 -7.60 57.79
N THR A 244 6.27 -8.46 58.46
CA THR A 244 5.75 -9.38 59.45
C THR A 244 5.42 -8.62 60.74
N ALA A 245 4.16 -8.66 61.14
CA ALA A 245 3.75 -8.26 62.49
C ALA A 245 3.39 -9.51 63.28
N THR A 246 4.28 -9.87 64.20
CA THR A 246 4.05 -10.74 65.37
C THR A 246 3.15 -10.02 66.38
N GLY A 247 2.17 -10.67 66.90
CA GLY A 247 1.34 -10.18 68.02
C GLY A 247 0.57 -11.29 68.70
N SER A 248 1.13 -11.72 69.82
CA SER A 248 0.55 -12.61 70.88
C SER A 248 -0.84 -12.18 71.35
N ARG A 249 -1.71 -13.08 71.53
CA ARG A 249 -2.46 -13.63 72.67
C ARG A 249 -3.73 -14.29 72.21
#